data_2d53462b37e8cd731443c3a3748ca072
#
_entry.id   2d53462b37e8cd731443c3a3748ca072
#
_cell.length_a   1.000
_cell.length_b   1.000
_cell.length_c   1.000
_cell.angle_alpha   90.00
_cell.angle_beta   90.00
_cell.angle_gamma   90.00
#
_symmetry.space_group_name_H-M   'P 1'
#
loop_
_entity.id
_entity.type
_entity.pdbx_description
1 polymer ?
#
loop_
_entity_poly.entity_id
_entity_poly.type
_entity_poly.pdbx_seq_one_letter_code
_entity_poly.pdbx_strand_id
1 'polypeptide(L)'
;MGKQASDNGLGALTAGEKRLIALESLQWCAVNAVYFLGLIGAATYELGGNAFLVAAITLVRNLCNSLANAASGPVIDRIGPRKTALATLYAMLAMSIFMGIVPPSVPTLMFAAVMMGLGGGSINTCTRTYPVYLTRGKAGLARLNGLMVFYSNIAYAAGPIAGGVLAGFFPTRVVFLFMAVCLVGAIRVTWDCRETVTPEREGGGKQKDDKLGMVSGVIEGARVTMRTHDLRLIFVSGFLGFFAFGAFDSLESLFYRDVLAVDVVWMGILSAVSGFGMAIGSYIFTKIPARKIDIPLLLATLMFVGIGSMIYVGTNILVVAIAGQFINGLAWGFMEPTQAILVQERTPMTHLGRVMGFVRLGLNSAGVIPLAVAPFLAEAFGVQRVLFGASCIIALVGGFSSIMRSGHLRVRRTQVKE
;
A
#
# COMPACT_ATOMS: atom_id res chain seq x y z
N MET A 1 23.16 -44.07 -11.85
CA MET A 1 22.37 -44.08 -10.58
C MET A 1 22.62 -42.73 -9.91
N GLY A 2 21.84 -41.72 -10.21
CA GLY A 2 21.90 -40.39 -9.62
C GLY A 2 20.81 -40.25 -8.59
N LYS A 3 21.16 -40.02 -7.35
CA LYS A 3 20.25 -39.72 -6.25
C LYS A 3 19.48 -38.44 -6.59
N GLN A 4 18.22 -38.55 -6.97
CA GLN A 4 17.24 -37.48 -6.81
C GLN A 4 17.12 -37.19 -5.31
N ALA A 5 17.79 -36.13 -4.87
CA ALA A 5 17.55 -35.56 -3.58
C ALA A 5 16.16 -34.96 -3.60
N SER A 6 15.24 -35.61 -2.89
CA SER A 6 13.93 -35.05 -2.52
C SER A 6 14.19 -33.90 -1.56
N ASP A 7 14.30 -32.69 -2.10
CA ASP A 7 14.48 -31.48 -1.32
C ASP A 7 13.12 -30.98 -0.80
N ASN A 8 12.62 -31.67 0.21
CA ASN A 8 11.60 -31.13 1.12
C ASN A 8 12.26 -30.13 2.10
N GLY A 9 13.03 -29.19 1.55
CA GLY A 9 13.83 -28.26 2.31
C GLY A 9 13.14 -26.92 2.46
N LEU A 10 12.33 -26.73 3.47
CA LEU A 10 12.18 -25.43 4.13
C LEU A 10 13.50 -25.10 4.86
N GLY A 11 14.59 -25.01 4.14
CA GLY A 11 15.92 -24.68 4.63
C GLY A 11 15.93 -23.33 5.35
N ALA A 12 16.87 -23.12 6.28
CA ALA A 12 17.06 -21.85 6.96
C ALA A 12 17.28 -20.73 5.91
N LEU A 13 16.73 -19.51 6.19
CA LEU A 13 16.95 -18.35 5.34
C LEU A 13 18.43 -18.07 5.16
N THR A 14 18.84 -17.81 3.94
CA THR A 14 20.21 -17.39 3.64
C THR A 14 20.49 -16.00 4.24
N ALA A 15 21.76 -15.66 4.41
CA ALA A 15 22.16 -14.34 4.92
C ALA A 15 21.66 -13.21 4.01
N GLY A 16 21.65 -13.40 2.69
CA GLY A 16 21.12 -12.45 1.72
C GLY A 16 19.61 -12.23 1.87
N GLU A 17 18.83 -13.30 2.00
CA GLU A 17 17.38 -13.23 2.21
C GLU A 17 17.02 -12.51 3.51
N LYS A 18 17.71 -12.82 4.63
CA LYS A 18 17.53 -12.12 5.91
C LYS A 18 17.82 -10.62 5.79
N ARG A 19 18.88 -10.25 5.06
CA ARG A 19 19.25 -8.86 4.82
C ARG A 19 18.22 -8.13 3.98
N LEU A 20 17.68 -8.76 2.95
CA LEU A 20 16.64 -8.15 2.13
C LEU A 20 15.35 -7.92 2.93
N ILE A 21 14.94 -8.87 3.77
CA ILE A 21 13.81 -8.70 4.69
C ILE A 21 14.07 -7.54 5.66
N ALA A 22 15.27 -7.46 6.20
CA ALA A 22 15.63 -6.37 7.12
C ALA A 22 15.64 -5.00 6.43
N LEU A 23 16.17 -4.91 5.19
CA LEU A 23 16.11 -3.70 4.36
C LEU A 23 14.66 -3.25 4.17
N GLU A 24 13.80 -4.15 3.73
CA GLU A 24 12.37 -3.89 3.48
C GLU A 24 11.68 -3.39 4.75
N SER A 25 11.91 -4.09 5.88
CA SER A 25 11.29 -3.73 7.17
C SER A 25 11.76 -2.37 7.70
N LEU A 26 13.05 -2.10 7.68
CA LEU A 26 13.60 -0.82 8.13
C LEU A 26 13.09 0.34 7.28
N GLN A 27 13.05 0.16 5.97
CA GLN A 27 12.57 1.16 5.04
C GLN A 27 11.06 1.43 5.24
N TRP A 28 10.22 0.39 5.35
CA TRP A 28 8.79 0.56 5.58
C TRP A 28 8.48 1.23 6.92
N CYS A 29 9.16 0.82 7.99
CA CYS A 29 9.04 1.45 9.30
C CYS A 29 9.40 2.95 9.24
N ALA A 30 10.55 3.27 8.64
CA ALA A 30 11.04 4.63 8.53
C ALA A 30 10.12 5.53 7.69
N VAL A 31 9.73 5.06 6.50
CA VAL A 31 8.89 5.82 5.56
C VAL A 31 7.51 6.08 6.15
N ASN A 32 6.91 5.09 6.82
CA ASN A 32 5.57 5.28 7.39
C ASN A 32 5.59 6.16 8.64
N ALA A 33 6.61 6.06 9.50
CA ALA A 33 6.78 6.99 10.61
C ALA A 33 6.83 8.44 10.12
N VAL A 34 7.69 8.72 9.11
CA VAL A 34 7.84 10.07 8.56
C VAL A 34 6.61 10.50 7.78
N TYR A 35 5.99 9.63 6.98
CA TYR A 35 4.80 10.00 6.22
C TYR A 35 3.67 10.47 7.13
N PHE A 36 3.30 9.65 8.12
CA PHE A 36 2.18 9.99 9.00
C PHE A 36 2.53 11.12 9.97
N LEU A 37 3.67 11.06 10.65
CA LEU A 37 3.98 11.99 11.74
C LEU A 37 4.89 13.15 11.30
N GLY A 38 5.95 12.85 10.57
CA GLY A 38 6.92 13.87 10.14
C GLY A 38 6.38 14.79 9.05
N LEU A 39 5.58 14.27 8.12
CA LEU A 39 5.09 15.03 6.97
C LEU A 39 3.66 15.53 7.20
N ILE A 40 2.71 14.62 7.34
CA ILE A 40 1.30 14.97 7.54
C ILE A 40 1.05 15.53 8.93
N GLY A 41 1.64 14.93 9.98
CA GLY A 41 1.56 15.44 11.35
C GLY A 41 2.13 16.86 11.48
N ALA A 42 3.32 17.12 10.92
CA ALA A 42 3.90 18.47 10.89
C ALA A 42 3.00 19.47 10.14
N ALA A 43 2.50 19.09 8.96
CA ALA A 43 1.61 19.94 8.18
C ALA A 43 0.33 20.30 8.96
N THR A 44 -0.27 19.31 9.66
CA THR A 44 -1.56 19.47 10.33
C THR A 44 -1.44 20.16 11.70
N TYR A 45 -0.47 19.72 12.52
CA TYR A 45 -0.38 20.16 13.93
C TYR A 45 0.63 21.28 14.17
N GLU A 46 1.79 21.27 13.50
CA GLU A 46 2.80 22.32 13.72
C GLU A 46 2.54 23.56 12.83
N LEU A 47 2.15 23.36 11.57
CA LEU A 47 1.85 24.46 10.66
C LEU A 47 0.36 24.90 10.69
N GLY A 48 -0.49 24.17 11.43
CA GLY A 48 -1.93 24.44 11.43
C GLY A 48 -2.56 24.35 10.04
N GLY A 49 -1.98 23.51 9.17
CA GLY A 49 -2.37 23.38 7.78
C GLY A 49 -3.82 22.96 7.60
N ASN A 50 -4.41 23.40 6.51
CA ASN A 50 -5.74 23.03 6.07
C ASN A 50 -5.72 21.81 5.15
N ALA A 51 -6.90 21.36 4.72
CA ALA A 51 -7.06 20.19 3.84
C ALA A 51 -6.30 20.33 2.51
N PHE A 52 -6.20 21.55 1.96
CA PHE A 52 -5.47 21.80 0.71
C PHE A 52 -3.98 21.56 0.84
N LEU A 53 -3.37 21.95 1.97
CA LEU A 53 -1.96 21.71 2.21
C LEU A 53 -1.67 20.22 2.34
N VAL A 54 -2.46 19.49 3.12
CA VAL A 54 -2.32 18.03 3.29
C VAL A 54 -2.52 17.30 1.96
N ALA A 55 -3.55 17.67 1.21
CA ALA A 55 -3.82 17.11 -0.12
C ALA A 55 -2.68 17.39 -1.10
N ALA A 56 -2.15 18.61 -1.13
CA ALA A 56 -1.04 18.98 -2.01
C ALA A 56 0.23 18.16 -1.70
N ILE A 57 0.60 18.05 -0.42
CA ILE A 57 1.74 17.24 0.03
C ILE A 57 1.57 15.78 -0.38
N THR A 58 0.40 15.20 -0.11
CA THR A 58 0.10 13.79 -0.41
C THR A 58 0.08 13.56 -1.93
N LEU A 59 -0.53 14.46 -2.70
CA LEU A 59 -0.61 14.37 -4.16
C LEU A 59 0.78 14.43 -4.79
N VAL A 60 1.60 15.40 -4.40
CA VAL A 60 2.98 15.55 -4.89
C VAL A 60 3.79 14.29 -4.58
N ARG A 61 3.72 13.80 -3.34
CA ARG A 61 4.39 12.55 -2.95
C ARG A 61 3.94 11.36 -3.80
N ASN A 62 2.64 11.18 -3.99
CA ASN A 62 2.08 10.04 -4.74
C ASN A 62 2.43 10.11 -6.23
N LEU A 63 2.40 11.30 -6.84
CA LEU A 63 2.84 11.50 -8.22
C LEU A 63 4.33 11.19 -8.39
N CYS A 64 5.20 11.73 -7.53
CA CYS A 64 6.63 11.45 -7.54
C CYS A 64 6.92 9.96 -7.31
N ASN A 65 6.17 9.29 -6.43
CA ASN A 65 6.29 7.86 -6.19
C ASN A 65 5.95 7.05 -7.45
N SER A 66 4.87 7.39 -8.13
CA SER A 66 4.45 6.72 -9.37
C SER A 66 5.47 6.91 -10.50
N LEU A 67 5.98 8.13 -10.66
CA LEU A 67 7.03 8.44 -11.64
C LEU A 67 8.32 7.66 -11.35
N ALA A 68 8.75 7.62 -10.09
CA ALA A 68 9.94 6.88 -9.68
C ALA A 68 9.78 5.37 -9.85
N ASN A 69 8.62 4.81 -9.54
CA ASN A 69 8.35 3.39 -9.81
C ASN A 69 8.53 3.06 -11.30
N ALA A 70 8.00 3.90 -12.18
CA ALA A 70 8.13 3.70 -13.63
C ALA A 70 9.57 3.88 -14.13
N ALA A 71 10.30 4.87 -13.61
CA ALA A 71 11.65 5.20 -14.04
C ALA A 71 12.73 4.24 -13.49
N SER A 72 12.48 3.59 -12.35
CA SER A 72 13.48 2.79 -11.65
C SER A 72 13.77 1.45 -12.33
N GLY A 73 12.81 0.87 -13.06
CA GLY A 73 13.02 -0.40 -13.79
C GLY A 73 14.22 -0.36 -14.72
N PRO A 74 14.29 0.55 -15.71
CA PRO A 74 15.43 0.69 -16.61
C PRO A 74 16.76 1.01 -15.91
N VAL A 75 16.72 1.71 -14.76
CA VAL A 75 17.92 2.00 -13.96
C VAL A 75 18.43 0.72 -13.30
N ILE A 76 17.54 -0.07 -12.70
CA ILE A 76 17.87 -1.36 -12.07
C ILE A 76 18.46 -2.31 -13.10
N ASP A 77 17.92 -2.36 -14.32
CA ASP A 77 18.43 -3.22 -15.40
C ASP A 77 19.85 -2.84 -15.84
N ARG A 78 20.24 -1.57 -15.72
CA ARG A 78 21.56 -1.07 -16.11
C ARG A 78 22.63 -1.23 -15.04
N ILE A 79 22.30 -0.87 -13.79
CA ILE A 79 23.29 -0.77 -12.70
C ILE A 79 23.08 -1.79 -11.58
N GLY A 80 22.01 -2.55 -11.65
CA GLY A 80 21.61 -3.57 -10.67
C GLY A 80 20.79 -3.02 -9.51
N PRO A 81 20.01 -3.89 -8.84
CA PRO A 81 19.10 -3.47 -7.74
C PRO A 81 19.86 -2.96 -6.52
N ARG A 82 21.03 -3.54 -6.19
CA ARG A 82 21.82 -3.12 -5.04
C ARG A 82 22.33 -1.68 -5.15
N LYS A 83 22.93 -1.32 -6.28
CA LYS A 83 23.47 0.03 -6.46
C LYS A 83 22.37 1.06 -6.52
N THR A 84 21.25 0.75 -7.17
CA THR A 84 20.08 1.61 -7.21
C THR A 84 19.48 1.82 -5.82
N ALA A 85 19.35 0.75 -5.04
CA ALA A 85 18.87 0.83 -3.65
C ALA A 85 19.80 1.70 -2.79
N LEU A 86 21.12 1.49 -2.85
CA LEU A 86 22.09 2.29 -2.09
C LEU A 86 22.03 3.77 -2.46
N ALA A 87 22.02 4.11 -3.75
CA ALA A 87 21.91 5.51 -4.20
C ALA A 87 20.61 6.17 -3.68
N THR A 88 19.50 5.45 -3.76
CA THR A 88 18.21 5.92 -3.24
C THR A 88 18.25 6.12 -1.72
N LEU A 89 18.78 5.14 -0.97
CA LEU A 89 18.88 5.22 0.48
C LEU A 89 19.77 6.36 0.94
N TYR A 90 20.89 6.64 0.26
CA TYR A 90 21.74 7.78 0.55
C TYR A 90 21.05 9.12 0.29
N ALA A 91 20.31 9.24 -0.82
CA ALA A 91 19.52 10.43 -1.11
C ALA A 91 18.42 10.68 -0.04
N MET A 92 17.72 9.61 0.36
CA MET A 92 16.72 9.70 1.43
C MET A 92 17.35 10.01 2.79
N LEU A 93 18.55 9.48 3.09
CA LEU A 93 19.28 9.77 4.31
C LEU A 93 19.69 11.26 4.38
N ALA A 94 20.23 11.81 3.29
CA ALA A 94 20.58 13.22 3.21
C ALA A 94 19.37 14.12 3.42
N MET A 95 18.25 13.82 2.76
CA MET A 95 16.96 14.52 2.98
C MET A 95 16.51 14.41 4.43
N SER A 96 16.60 13.22 5.01
CA SER A 96 16.13 12.94 6.37
C SER A 96 16.94 13.73 7.43
N ILE A 97 18.26 13.80 7.27
CA ILE A 97 19.13 14.63 8.14
C ILE A 97 18.79 16.11 7.95
N PHE A 98 18.65 16.57 6.71
CA PHE A 98 18.28 17.96 6.41
C PHE A 98 16.96 18.34 7.10
N MET A 99 15.92 17.54 6.94
CA MET A 99 14.60 17.77 7.54
C MET A 99 14.61 17.65 9.09
N GLY A 100 15.51 16.85 9.64
CA GLY A 100 15.69 16.73 11.09
C GLY A 100 16.30 17.99 11.75
N ILE A 101 17.02 18.80 10.97
CA ILE A 101 17.70 20.03 11.45
C ILE A 101 16.82 21.26 11.18
N VAL A 102 16.24 21.36 9.97
CA VAL A 102 15.48 22.53 9.53
C VAL A 102 14.06 22.50 10.12
N PRO A 103 13.57 23.63 10.65
CA PRO A 103 12.18 23.71 11.09
C PRO A 103 11.19 23.43 9.95
N PRO A 104 10.05 22.75 10.22
CA PRO A 104 9.05 22.49 9.21
C PRO A 104 8.45 23.81 8.69
N SER A 105 8.32 23.88 7.38
CA SER A 105 7.67 24.95 6.64
C SER A 105 7.02 24.38 5.38
N VAL A 106 6.12 25.08 4.75
CA VAL A 106 5.45 24.58 3.53
C VAL A 106 6.47 24.19 2.45
N PRO A 107 7.50 25.01 2.11
CA PRO A 107 8.50 24.59 1.13
C PRO A 107 9.33 23.37 1.55
N THR A 108 9.73 23.26 2.83
CA THR A 108 10.51 22.10 3.31
C THR A 108 9.68 20.82 3.31
N LEU A 109 8.40 20.89 3.69
CA LEU A 109 7.50 19.73 3.62
C LEU A 109 7.22 19.31 2.16
N MET A 110 7.07 20.25 1.24
CA MET A 110 6.94 19.95 -0.20
C MET A 110 8.21 19.30 -0.75
N PHE A 111 9.38 19.80 -0.39
CA PHE A 111 10.65 19.17 -0.74
C PHE A 111 10.74 17.74 -0.19
N ALA A 112 10.38 17.53 1.07
CA ALA A 112 10.35 16.20 1.68
C ALA A 112 9.34 15.27 0.96
N ALA A 113 8.17 15.77 0.57
CA ALA A 113 7.16 15.02 -0.19
C ALA A 113 7.71 14.53 -1.54
N VAL A 114 8.40 15.41 -2.28
CA VAL A 114 9.07 15.04 -3.56
C VAL A 114 10.12 13.97 -3.31
N MET A 115 11.03 14.18 -2.37
CA MET A 115 12.13 13.25 -2.09
C MET A 115 11.64 11.92 -1.55
N MET A 116 10.64 11.91 -0.67
CA MET A 116 10.01 10.68 -0.18
C MET A 116 9.25 9.94 -1.29
N GLY A 117 8.59 10.68 -2.19
CA GLY A 117 7.93 10.09 -3.34
C GLY A 117 8.95 9.41 -4.26
N LEU A 118 9.97 10.14 -4.70
CA LEU A 118 11.02 9.60 -5.59
C LEU A 118 11.77 8.43 -4.93
N GLY A 119 12.18 8.60 -3.68
CA GLY A 119 12.88 7.56 -2.93
C GLY A 119 12.01 6.34 -2.67
N GLY A 120 10.76 6.53 -2.23
CA GLY A 120 9.82 5.45 -1.96
C GLY A 120 9.51 4.61 -3.20
N GLY A 121 9.24 5.25 -4.35
CA GLY A 121 9.00 4.56 -5.61
C GLY A 121 10.21 3.76 -6.08
N SER A 122 11.39 4.37 -6.02
CA SER A 122 12.64 3.72 -6.42
C SER A 122 12.97 2.51 -5.54
N ILE A 123 12.93 2.65 -4.22
CA ILE A 123 13.25 1.55 -3.30
C ILE A 123 12.21 0.42 -3.38
N ASN A 124 10.93 0.76 -3.53
CA ASN A 124 9.86 -0.24 -3.69
C ASN A 124 10.09 -1.11 -4.96
N THR A 125 10.49 -0.48 -6.07
CA THR A 125 10.85 -1.24 -7.29
C THR A 125 12.09 -2.10 -7.07
N CYS A 126 13.12 -1.58 -6.37
CA CYS A 126 14.31 -2.35 -6.03
C CYS A 126 13.98 -3.58 -5.19
N THR A 127 13.26 -3.43 -4.08
CA THR A 127 12.98 -4.52 -3.15
C THR A 127 12.08 -5.59 -3.75
N ARG A 128 11.18 -5.22 -4.67
CA ARG A 128 10.36 -6.18 -5.44
C ARG A 128 11.14 -6.94 -6.49
N THR A 129 12.19 -6.35 -7.04
CA THR A 129 13.04 -6.99 -8.07
C THR A 129 14.16 -7.83 -7.43
N TYR A 130 14.65 -7.43 -6.26
CA TYR A 130 15.82 -8.04 -5.62
C TYR A 130 15.72 -9.55 -5.30
N PRO A 131 14.54 -10.11 -4.91
CA PRO A 131 14.41 -11.54 -4.63
C PRO A 131 14.90 -12.45 -5.74
N VAL A 132 14.74 -12.05 -7.02
CA VAL A 132 15.19 -12.83 -8.19
C VAL A 132 16.71 -12.95 -8.24
N TYR A 133 17.44 -12.01 -7.65
CA TYR A 133 18.91 -12.00 -7.58
C TYR A 133 19.48 -12.76 -6.36
N LEU A 134 18.62 -13.22 -5.44
CA LEU A 134 19.04 -13.90 -4.21
C LEU A 134 18.60 -15.37 -4.15
N THR A 135 17.52 -15.73 -4.84
CA THR A 135 16.84 -17.02 -4.66
C THR A 135 16.64 -17.71 -6.00
N ARG A 136 16.92 -19.02 -6.04
CA ARG A 136 16.68 -19.87 -7.20
C ARG A 136 15.36 -20.63 -7.04
N GLY A 137 14.62 -20.73 -8.15
CA GLY A 137 13.40 -21.53 -8.24
C GLY A 137 12.15 -20.85 -7.65
N LYS A 138 10.98 -21.28 -8.16
CA LYS A 138 9.68 -20.68 -7.84
C LYS A 138 9.31 -20.77 -6.36
N ALA A 139 9.63 -21.90 -5.70
CA ALA A 139 9.29 -22.12 -4.29
C ALA A 139 10.06 -21.20 -3.35
N GLY A 140 11.38 -21.01 -3.57
CA GLY A 140 12.20 -20.09 -2.80
C GLY A 140 11.75 -18.63 -2.97
N LEU A 141 11.45 -18.23 -4.21
CA LEU A 141 10.96 -16.90 -4.52
C LEU A 141 9.61 -16.61 -3.84
N ALA A 142 8.67 -17.55 -3.90
CA ALA A 142 7.36 -17.42 -3.25
C ALA A 142 7.50 -17.28 -1.73
N ARG A 143 8.38 -18.10 -1.11
CA ARG A 143 8.68 -18.05 0.32
C ARG A 143 9.27 -16.70 0.73
N LEU A 144 10.31 -16.23 0.00
CA LEU A 144 10.97 -14.97 0.32
C LEU A 144 9.99 -13.79 0.19
N ASN A 145 9.23 -13.72 -0.90
CA ASN A 145 8.20 -12.69 -1.08
C ASN A 145 7.13 -12.74 0.03
N GLY A 146 6.68 -13.91 0.44
CA GLY A 146 5.73 -14.07 1.54
C GLY A 146 6.28 -13.54 2.86
N LEU A 147 7.54 -13.83 3.18
CA LEU A 147 8.19 -13.32 4.38
C LEU A 147 8.41 -11.80 4.32
N MET A 148 8.81 -11.27 3.16
CA MET A 148 8.94 -9.83 2.96
C MET A 148 7.61 -9.12 3.23
N VAL A 149 6.51 -9.60 2.67
CA VAL A 149 5.16 -9.03 2.92
C VAL A 149 4.79 -9.13 4.40
N PHE A 150 5.06 -10.25 5.06
CA PHE A 150 4.76 -10.42 6.49
C PHE A 150 5.50 -9.41 7.36
N TYR A 151 6.83 -9.29 7.17
CA TYR A 151 7.63 -8.37 7.96
C TYR A 151 7.39 -6.90 7.59
N SER A 152 7.09 -6.58 6.33
CA SER A 152 6.75 -5.21 5.93
C SER A 152 5.41 -4.75 6.53
N ASN A 153 4.43 -5.64 6.71
CA ASN A 153 3.17 -5.31 7.39
C ASN A 153 3.39 -4.99 8.88
N ILE A 154 4.27 -5.75 9.55
CA ILE A 154 4.67 -5.44 10.94
C ILE A 154 5.36 -4.08 10.99
N ALA A 155 6.29 -3.81 10.08
CA ALA A 155 7.02 -2.56 10.01
C ALA A 155 6.11 -1.37 9.65
N TYR A 156 5.10 -1.58 8.80
CA TYR A 156 4.07 -0.60 8.47
C TYR A 156 3.32 -0.12 9.72
N ALA A 157 2.96 -1.03 10.62
CA ALA A 157 2.29 -0.69 11.88
C ALA A 157 3.27 -0.08 12.91
N ALA A 158 4.51 -0.60 12.99
CA ALA A 158 5.51 -0.15 13.95
C ALA A 158 5.99 1.29 13.68
N GLY A 159 6.07 1.70 12.42
CA GLY A 159 6.53 3.03 12.02
C GLY A 159 5.71 4.17 12.66
N PRO A 160 4.39 4.24 12.42
CA PRO A 160 3.54 5.24 13.03
C PRO A 160 3.55 5.23 14.57
N ILE A 161 3.68 4.04 15.21
CA ILE A 161 3.82 3.96 16.68
C ILE A 161 5.11 4.68 17.11
N ALA A 162 6.24 4.32 16.52
CA ALA A 162 7.52 4.92 16.86
C ALA A 162 7.51 6.42 16.58
N GLY A 163 6.98 6.83 15.43
CA GLY A 163 6.81 8.24 15.06
C GLY A 163 5.90 8.99 16.02
N GLY A 164 4.75 8.39 16.42
CA GLY A 164 3.80 8.98 17.35
C GLY A 164 4.39 9.18 18.75
N VAL A 165 5.10 8.18 19.27
CA VAL A 165 5.83 8.30 20.55
C VAL A 165 6.85 9.42 20.48
N LEU A 166 7.65 9.49 19.41
CA LEU A 166 8.63 10.56 19.24
C LEU A 166 7.98 11.94 19.12
N ALA A 167 6.93 12.08 18.33
CA ALA A 167 6.21 13.33 18.16
C ALA A 167 5.47 13.79 19.43
N GLY A 168 5.20 12.88 20.36
CA GLY A 168 4.61 13.21 21.66
C GLY A 168 5.56 13.86 22.65
N PHE A 169 6.87 13.58 22.52
CA PHE A 169 7.89 14.13 23.43
C PHE A 169 8.78 15.18 22.76
N PHE A 170 8.85 15.21 21.43
CA PHE A 170 9.75 16.05 20.65
C PHE A 170 9.01 16.67 19.45
N PRO A 171 9.53 17.78 18.88
CA PRO A 171 9.01 18.32 17.62
C PRO A 171 9.00 17.25 16.51
N THR A 172 8.02 17.31 15.59
CA THR A 172 7.83 16.27 14.53
C THR A 172 9.08 16.08 13.65
N ARG A 173 9.96 17.10 13.55
CA ARG A 173 11.25 16.97 12.84
C ARG A 173 12.14 15.83 13.37
N VAL A 174 12.00 15.45 14.65
CA VAL A 174 12.78 14.34 15.25
C VAL A 174 12.39 12.98 14.60
N VAL A 175 11.19 12.88 14.07
CA VAL A 175 10.77 11.67 13.33
C VAL A 175 11.61 11.47 12.05
N PHE A 176 12.08 12.56 11.43
CA PHE A 176 13.04 12.46 10.31
C PHE A 176 14.42 11.95 10.78
N LEU A 177 14.86 12.31 11.98
CA LEU A 177 16.11 11.75 12.55
C LEU A 177 15.97 10.26 12.86
N PHE A 178 14.80 9.82 13.33
CA PHE A 178 14.47 8.40 13.46
C PHE A 178 14.57 7.68 12.11
N MET A 179 14.00 8.27 11.06
CA MET A 179 14.15 7.74 9.70
C MET A 179 15.63 7.67 9.31
N ALA A 180 16.45 8.68 9.61
CA ALA A 180 17.88 8.66 9.31
C ALA A 180 18.58 7.47 9.98
N VAL A 181 18.29 7.17 11.24
CA VAL A 181 18.83 6.01 11.96
C VAL A 181 18.42 4.70 11.27
N CYS A 182 17.15 4.54 10.93
CA CYS A 182 16.66 3.37 10.22
C CYS A 182 17.33 3.21 8.83
N LEU A 183 17.52 4.33 8.11
CA LEU A 183 18.16 4.33 6.79
C LEU A 183 19.66 3.97 6.87
N VAL A 184 20.38 4.41 7.92
CA VAL A 184 21.75 3.96 8.17
C VAL A 184 21.80 2.44 8.35
N GLY A 185 20.87 1.88 9.13
CA GLY A 185 20.72 0.42 9.27
C GLY A 185 20.41 -0.25 7.92
N ALA A 186 19.49 0.30 7.14
CA ALA A 186 19.13 -0.19 5.82
C ALA A 186 20.31 -0.14 4.84
N ILE A 187 21.08 0.94 4.82
CA ILE A 187 22.32 1.08 4.03
C ILE A 187 23.32 0.01 4.43
N ARG A 188 23.58 -0.16 5.72
CA ARG A 188 24.54 -1.14 6.23
C ARG A 188 24.17 -2.56 5.80
N VAL A 189 22.89 -2.92 5.91
CA VAL A 189 22.36 -4.22 5.51
C VAL A 189 22.48 -4.40 4.00
N THR A 190 22.17 -3.37 3.20
CA THR A 190 22.23 -3.41 1.73
C THR A 190 23.68 -3.53 1.22
N TRP A 191 24.64 -2.92 1.90
CA TRP A 191 26.05 -3.05 1.58
C TRP A 191 26.53 -4.51 1.59
N ASP A 192 26.07 -5.28 2.55
CA ASP A 192 26.43 -6.68 2.71
C ASP A 192 25.51 -7.64 1.91
N CYS A 193 24.41 -7.13 1.34
CA CYS A 193 23.49 -7.92 0.54
C CYS A 193 24.02 -8.03 -0.90
N ARG A 194 24.86 -9.04 -1.16
CA ARG A 194 25.42 -9.28 -2.50
C ARG A 194 24.46 -10.12 -3.35
N GLU A 195 24.38 -9.79 -4.61
CA GLU A 195 23.67 -10.57 -5.62
C GLU A 195 24.36 -11.92 -5.77
N THR A 196 23.65 -13.02 -5.55
CA THR A 196 24.19 -14.38 -5.58
C THR A 196 23.76 -15.14 -6.82
N VAL A 197 22.74 -14.65 -7.50
CA VAL A 197 22.18 -15.24 -8.72
C VAL A 197 22.18 -14.17 -9.80
N THR A 198 22.82 -14.48 -10.93
CA THR A 198 22.61 -13.69 -12.16
C THR A 198 21.34 -14.23 -12.80
N PRO A 199 20.26 -13.43 -12.93
CA PRO A 199 19.08 -13.89 -13.63
C PRO A 199 19.47 -14.28 -15.06
N GLU A 200 19.19 -15.52 -15.46
CA GLU A 200 19.28 -15.89 -16.85
C GLU A 200 18.30 -15.02 -17.63
N ARG A 201 18.80 -14.13 -18.45
CA ARG A 201 17.98 -13.41 -19.43
C ARG A 201 17.53 -14.46 -20.44
N GLU A 202 16.35 -15.04 -20.22
CA GLU A 202 15.70 -15.88 -21.24
C GLU A 202 15.55 -15.03 -22.51
N GLY A 203 16.37 -15.37 -23.50
CA GLY A 203 16.28 -14.84 -24.86
C GLY A 203 16.82 -13.42 -25.04
N GLY A 204 18.04 -13.34 -25.61
CA GLY A 204 18.60 -12.12 -26.20
C GLY A 204 17.79 -11.58 -27.38
N GLY A 205 16.48 -11.39 -27.20
CA GLY A 205 15.65 -10.60 -28.10
C GLY A 205 15.83 -9.13 -27.75
N LYS A 206 16.43 -8.38 -28.68
CA LYS A 206 16.47 -6.93 -28.64
C LYS A 206 15.06 -6.42 -28.32
N GLN A 207 14.86 -5.91 -27.12
CA GLN A 207 13.69 -5.14 -26.73
C GLN A 207 13.72 -3.81 -27.52
N LYS A 208 13.46 -3.93 -28.84
CA LYS A 208 13.12 -2.78 -29.68
C LYS A 208 11.63 -2.48 -29.44
N ASP A 209 11.37 -1.26 -29.03
CA ASP A 209 10.03 -0.64 -28.93
C ASP A 209 9.10 -1.06 -27.77
N ASP A 210 9.62 -1.19 -26.55
CA ASP A 210 8.79 -1.54 -25.38
C ASP A 210 7.83 -0.45 -24.88
N LYS A 211 7.94 0.79 -25.34
CA LYS A 211 6.96 1.83 -24.96
C LYS A 211 5.57 1.57 -25.57
N LEU A 212 5.55 1.13 -26.82
CA LEU A 212 4.30 0.70 -27.46
C LEU A 212 3.76 -0.60 -26.86
N GLY A 213 4.66 -1.53 -26.47
CA GLY A 213 4.30 -2.80 -25.85
C GLY A 213 3.67 -2.65 -24.44
N MET A 214 4.14 -1.70 -23.64
CA MET A 214 3.60 -1.46 -22.30
C MET A 214 2.19 -0.86 -22.37
N VAL A 215 1.95 0.14 -23.22
CA VAL A 215 0.62 0.76 -23.40
C VAL A 215 -0.35 -0.26 -23.98
N SER A 216 0.06 -1.03 -25.00
CA SER A 216 -0.78 -2.09 -25.58
C SER A 216 -1.11 -3.18 -24.56
N GLY A 217 -0.18 -3.53 -23.69
CA GLY A 217 -0.40 -4.50 -22.60
C GLY A 217 -1.43 -4.00 -21.58
N VAL A 218 -1.38 -2.72 -21.20
CA VAL A 218 -2.39 -2.11 -20.31
C VAL A 218 -3.77 -2.07 -20.97
N ILE A 219 -3.84 -1.68 -22.26
CA ILE A 219 -5.11 -1.65 -23.04
C ILE A 219 -5.69 -3.06 -23.16
N GLU A 220 -4.86 -4.06 -23.40
CA GLU A 220 -5.32 -5.45 -23.47
C GLU A 220 -5.80 -5.97 -22.11
N GLY A 221 -5.05 -5.68 -21.03
CA GLY A 221 -5.48 -5.95 -19.66
C GLY A 221 -6.83 -5.32 -19.33
N ALA A 222 -7.02 -4.05 -19.72
CA ALA A 222 -8.29 -3.33 -19.59
C ALA A 222 -9.42 -4.04 -20.37
N ARG A 223 -9.15 -4.40 -21.62
CA ARG A 223 -10.13 -5.08 -22.48
C ARG A 223 -10.57 -6.43 -21.91
N VAL A 224 -9.63 -7.24 -21.43
CA VAL A 224 -9.93 -8.54 -20.81
C VAL A 224 -10.72 -8.35 -19.52
N THR A 225 -10.30 -7.41 -18.67
CA THR A 225 -10.96 -7.11 -17.40
C THR A 225 -12.41 -6.64 -17.62
N MET A 226 -12.64 -5.72 -18.56
CA MET A 226 -13.98 -5.18 -18.82
C MET A 226 -14.92 -6.14 -19.55
N ARG A 227 -14.38 -7.07 -20.35
CA ARG A 227 -15.18 -8.09 -21.05
C ARG A 227 -15.57 -9.25 -20.16
N THR A 228 -14.75 -9.61 -19.19
CA THR A 228 -15.02 -10.72 -18.26
C THR A 228 -15.89 -10.22 -17.12
N HIS A 229 -17.13 -10.73 -16.99
CA HIS A 229 -18.10 -10.26 -15.99
C HIS A 229 -17.53 -10.24 -14.55
N ASP A 230 -16.89 -11.32 -14.12
CA ASP A 230 -16.35 -11.45 -12.78
C ASP A 230 -15.19 -10.48 -12.54
N LEU A 231 -14.25 -10.36 -13.50
CA LEU A 231 -13.12 -9.42 -13.41
C LEU A 231 -13.59 -7.97 -13.40
N ARG A 232 -14.58 -7.64 -14.22
CA ARG A 232 -15.20 -6.31 -14.24
C ARG A 232 -15.83 -5.98 -12.91
N LEU A 233 -16.58 -6.91 -12.30
CA LEU A 233 -17.18 -6.70 -10.98
C LEU A 233 -16.12 -6.48 -9.90
N ILE A 234 -15.07 -7.32 -9.86
CA ILE A 234 -13.95 -7.19 -8.93
C ILE A 234 -13.26 -5.83 -9.11
N PHE A 235 -12.99 -5.44 -10.36
CA PHE A 235 -12.30 -4.18 -10.64
C PHE A 235 -13.16 -2.96 -10.32
N VAL A 236 -14.41 -2.91 -10.79
CA VAL A 236 -15.28 -1.74 -10.58
C VAL A 236 -15.63 -1.56 -9.11
N SER A 237 -15.97 -2.63 -8.39
CA SER A 237 -16.26 -2.52 -6.95
C SER A 237 -15.01 -2.08 -6.16
N GLY A 238 -13.85 -2.65 -6.45
CA GLY A 238 -12.59 -2.24 -5.84
C GLY A 238 -12.24 -0.79 -6.19
N PHE A 239 -12.34 -0.40 -7.47
CA PHE A 239 -12.06 0.97 -7.92
C PHE A 239 -12.95 1.99 -7.21
N LEU A 240 -14.26 1.77 -7.14
CA LEU A 240 -15.19 2.66 -6.44
C LEU A 240 -14.91 2.72 -4.93
N GLY A 241 -14.54 1.58 -4.32
CA GLY A 241 -14.14 1.55 -2.91
C GLY A 241 -12.87 2.38 -2.65
N PHE A 242 -11.80 2.17 -3.43
CA PHE A 242 -10.57 2.95 -3.33
C PHE A 242 -10.77 4.42 -3.71
N PHE A 243 -11.65 4.70 -4.70
CA PHE A 243 -12.03 6.06 -5.06
C PHE A 243 -12.62 6.79 -3.87
N ALA A 244 -13.63 6.23 -3.21
CA ALA A 244 -14.24 6.86 -2.04
C ALA A 244 -13.24 6.97 -0.87
N PHE A 245 -12.37 5.98 -0.68
CA PHE A 245 -11.34 5.99 0.37
C PHE A 245 -10.25 7.05 0.14
N GLY A 246 -10.02 7.50 -1.10
CA GLY A 246 -9.03 8.54 -1.39
C GLY A 246 -9.24 9.88 -0.68
N ALA A 247 -10.46 10.18 -0.20
CA ALA A 247 -10.73 11.34 0.62
C ALA A 247 -10.04 11.27 2.00
N PHE A 248 -9.81 10.06 2.53
CA PHE A 248 -9.14 9.87 3.81
C PHE A 248 -7.69 10.34 3.77
N ASP A 249 -6.98 10.14 2.66
CA ASP A 249 -5.57 10.54 2.52
C ASP A 249 -5.34 12.04 2.75
N SER A 250 -6.34 12.89 2.49
CA SER A 250 -6.24 14.34 2.70
C SER A 250 -6.92 14.86 3.96
N LEU A 251 -7.92 14.16 4.47
CA LEU A 251 -8.80 14.66 5.52
C LEU A 251 -8.64 13.96 6.87
N GLU A 252 -8.03 12.77 6.91
CA GLU A 252 -7.97 11.96 8.13
C GLU A 252 -7.20 12.68 9.25
N SER A 253 -6.08 13.34 8.95
CA SER A 253 -5.31 14.08 9.94
C SER A 253 -6.08 15.28 10.52
N LEU A 254 -6.90 15.92 9.67
CA LEU A 254 -7.78 17.02 10.11
C LEU A 254 -8.94 16.48 10.95
N PHE A 255 -9.47 15.31 10.63
CA PHE A 255 -10.46 14.65 11.46
C PHE A 255 -9.92 14.38 12.89
N TYR A 256 -8.67 13.94 13.01
CA TYR A 256 -8.03 13.78 14.32
C TYR A 256 -7.89 15.10 15.08
N ARG A 257 -7.42 16.15 14.40
CA ARG A 257 -7.20 17.47 15.02
C ARG A 257 -8.51 18.19 15.34
N ASP A 258 -9.44 18.27 14.38
CA ASP A 258 -10.57 19.21 14.43
C ASP A 258 -11.85 18.56 14.97
N VAL A 259 -12.02 17.23 14.85
CA VAL A 259 -13.23 16.50 15.26
C VAL A 259 -12.99 15.70 16.52
N LEU A 260 -11.95 14.86 16.54
CA LEU A 260 -11.58 14.10 17.75
C LEU A 260 -10.84 14.97 18.77
N ALA A 261 -10.30 16.12 18.36
CA ALA A 261 -9.54 17.06 19.19
C ALA A 261 -8.40 16.38 19.97
N VAL A 262 -7.67 15.50 19.29
CA VAL A 262 -6.56 14.73 19.88
C VAL A 262 -5.21 15.21 19.35
N ASP A 263 -4.16 14.97 20.13
CA ASP A 263 -2.79 15.32 19.79
C ASP A 263 -2.22 14.45 18.66
N VAL A 264 -1.12 14.90 18.08
CA VAL A 264 -0.40 14.22 16.99
C VAL A 264 0.00 12.77 17.32
N VAL A 265 0.21 12.44 18.59
CA VAL A 265 0.47 11.07 19.06
C VAL A 265 -0.60 10.09 18.64
N TRP A 266 -1.85 10.56 18.65
CA TRP A 266 -3.00 9.71 18.29
C TRP A 266 -3.06 9.34 16.83
N MET A 267 -2.42 10.11 15.93
CA MET A 267 -2.22 9.67 14.54
C MET A 267 -1.42 8.35 14.48
N GLY A 268 -0.37 8.26 15.30
CA GLY A 268 0.42 7.04 15.41
C GLY A 268 -0.36 5.88 16.03
N ILE A 269 -1.09 6.14 17.12
CA ILE A 269 -1.87 5.13 17.84
C ILE A 269 -3.00 4.59 16.96
N LEU A 270 -3.79 5.45 16.34
CA LEU A 270 -4.92 5.03 15.48
C LEU A 270 -4.44 4.28 14.23
N SER A 271 -3.35 4.73 13.60
CA SER A 271 -2.72 3.98 12.51
C SER A 271 -2.24 2.60 12.97
N ALA A 272 -1.70 2.50 14.16
CA ALA A 272 -1.26 1.23 14.75
C ALA A 272 -2.44 0.30 15.05
N VAL A 273 -3.54 0.82 15.57
CA VAL A 273 -4.78 0.06 15.81
C VAL A 273 -5.31 -0.52 14.50
N SER A 274 -5.32 0.27 13.42
CA SER A 274 -5.69 -0.21 12.08
C SER A 274 -4.73 -1.32 11.60
N GLY A 275 -3.41 -1.09 11.70
CA GLY A 275 -2.39 -2.07 11.32
C GLY A 275 -2.50 -3.38 12.11
N PHE A 276 -2.78 -3.31 13.42
CA PHE A 276 -3.02 -4.48 14.26
C PHE A 276 -4.30 -5.23 13.84
N GLY A 277 -5.38 -4.50 13.56
CA GLY A 277 -6.60 -5.05 12.97
C GLY A 277 -6.31 -5.79 11.65
N MET A 278 -5.53 -5.17 10.75
CA MET A 278 -5.13 -5.75 9.47
C MET A 278 -4.32 -7.06 9.65
N ALA A 279 -3.38 -7.09 10.59
CA ALA A 279 -2.60 -8.29 10.89
C ALA A 279 -3.49 -9.44 11.39
N ILE A 280 -4.43 -9.15 12.30
CA ILE A 280 -5.40 -10.15 12.78
C ILE A 280 -6.31 -10.60 11.63
N GLY A 281 -6.83 -9.68 10.82
CA GLY A 281 -7.66 -9.99 9.66
C GLY A 281 -6.95 -10.91 8.66
N SER A 282 -5.71 -10.57 8.30
CA SER A 282 -4.88 -11.40 7.42
C SER A 282 -4.61 -12.78 8.02
N TYR A 283 -4.36 -12.88 9.33
CA TYR A 283 -4.18 -14.16 9.99
C TYR A 283 -5.47 -15.01 9.94
N ILE A 284 -6.61 -14.43 10.26
CA ILE A 284 -7.91 -15.12 10.19
C ILE A 284 -8.19 -15.58 8.75
N PHE A 285 -7.88 -14.74 7.76
CA PHE A 285 -8.02 -15.06 6.34
C PHE A 285 -7.28 -16.36 5.97
N THR A 286 -6.09 -16.63 6.51
CA THR A 286 -5.35 -17.88 6.25
C THR A 286 -6.10 -19.15 6.68
N LYS A 287 -7.10 -19.02 7.56
CA LYS A 287 -7.94 -20.14 8.04
C LYS A 287 -9.20 -20.34 7.19
N ILE A 288 -9.49 -19.44 6.26
CA ILE A 288 -10.66 -19.55 5.38
C ILE A 288 -10.39 -20.66 4.34
N PRO A 289 -11.29 -21.65 4.20
CA PRO A 289 -11.17 -22.64 3.13
C PRO A 289 -11.22 -21.97 1.75
N ALA A 290 -10.37 -22.39 0.82
CA ALA A 290 -10.26 -21.84 -0.52
C ALA A 290 -11.63 -21.74 -1.25
N ARG A 291 -12.51 -22.72 -1.05
CA ARG A 291 -13.89 -22.75 -1.62
C ARG A 291 -14.79 -21.58 -1.17
N LYS A 292 -14.43 -20.88 -0.10
CA LYS A 292 -15.17 -19.71 0.41
C LYS A 292 -14.57 -18.39 -0.04
N ILE A 293 -13.41 -18.43 -0.71
CA ILE A 293 -12.77 -17.24 -1.28
C ILE A 293 -13.44 -16.97 -2.62
N ASP A 294 -14.43 -16.10 -2.60
CA ASP A 294 -15.24 -15.79 -3.76
C ASP A 294 -15.61 -14.29 -3.79
N ILE A 295 -16.33 -13.89 -4.84
CA ILE A 295 -16.74 -12.48 -4.99
C ILE A 295 -17.69 -12.02 -3.88
N PRO A 296 -18.66 -12.81 -3.36
CA PRO A 296 -19.41 -12.45 -2.16
C PRO A 296 -18.53 -12.10 -0.95
N LEU A 297 -17.46 -12.84 -0.70
CA LEU A 297 -16.51 -12.53 0.36
C LEU A 297 -15.84 -11.17 0.12
N LEU A 298 -15.38 -10.89 -1.11
CA LEU A 298 -14.78 -9.60 -1.47
C LEU A 298 -15.76 -8.45 -1.24
N LEU A 299 -17.00 -8.59 -1.67
CA LEU A 299 -18.02 -7.55 -1.51
C LEU A 299 -18.43 -7.35 -0.05
N ALA A 300 -18.52 -8.44 0.72
CA ALA A 300 -18.76 -8.36 2.16
C ALA A 300 -17.62 -7.65 2.87
N THR A 301 -16.36 -7.97 2.55
CA THR A 301 -15.21 -7.27 3.15
C THR A 301 -15.20 -5.79 2.79
N LEU A 302 -15.53 -5.41 1.55
CA LEU A 302 -15.66 -4.01 1.15
C LEU A 302 -16.77 -3.30 1.94
N MET A 303 -17.91 -3.96 2.14
CA MET A 303 -18.99 -3.43 2.99
C MET A 303 -18.51 -3.22 4.44
N PHE A 304 -17.77 -4.19 5.00
CA PHE A 304 -17.21 -4.07 6.35
C PHE A 304 -16.15 -2.97 6.47
N VAL A 305 -15.33 -2.73 5.43
CA VAL A 305 -14.44 -1.55 5.37
C VAL A 305 -15.26 -0.28 5.49
N GLY A 306 -16.34 -0.15 4.73
CA GLY A 306 -17.22 1.01 4.79
C GLY A 306 -17.89 1.18 6.17
N ILE A 307 -18.43 0.10 6.75
CA ILE A 307 -19.05 0.12 8.08
C ILE A 307 -18.04 0.50 9.17
N GLY A 308 -16.84 -0.12 9.16
CA GLY A 308 -15.78 0.23 10.09
C GLY A 308 -15.37 1.70 9.98
N SER A 309 -15.24 2.21 8.74
CA SER A 309 -14.99 3.62 8.49
C SER A 309 -16.13 4.52 8.97
N MET A 310 -17.40 4.13 8.77
CA MET A 310 -18.57 4.89 9.28
C MET A 310 -18.57 4.98 10.82
N ILE A 311 -18.26 3.89 11.52
CA ILE A 311 -18.14 3.88 12.98
C ILE A 311 -17.00 4.80 13.41
N TYR A 312 -15.86 4.71 12.72
CA TYR A 312 -14.66 5.47 12.99
C TYR A 312 -14.88 6.98 12.85
N VAL A 313 -15.39 7.44 11.69
CA VAL A 313 -15.54 8.88 11.41
C VAL A 313 -16.90 9.45 11.81
N GLY A 314 -17.87 8.61 12.10
CA GLY A 314 -19.23 9.02 12.50
C GLY A 314 -19.35 9.50 13.94
N THR A 315 -18.25 9.57 14.69
CA THR A 315 -18.22 9.91 16.11
C THR A 315 -17.16 10.95 16.42
N ASN A 316 -17.34 11.65 17.54
CA ASN A 316 -16.33 12.47 18.21
C ASN A 316 -15.80 11.80 19.50
N ILE A 317 -16.21 10.57 19.78
CA ILE A 317 -15.80 9.82 20.96
C ILE A 317 -14.61 8.92 20.58
N LEU A 318 -13.45 9.19 21.16
CA LEU A 318 -12.20 8.53 20.84
C LEU A 318 -12.26 6.99 20.95
N VAL A 319 -12.92 6.46 22.00
CA VAL A 319 -13.03 5.00 22.19
C VAL A 319 -13.82 4.34 21.06
N VAL A 320 -14.87 4.99 20.57
CA VAL A 320 -15.66 4.50 19.43
C VAL A 320 -14.84 4.59 18.13
N ALA A 321 -14.08 5.66 17.96
CA ALA A 321 -13.18 5.83 16.82
C ALA A 321 -12.09 4.73 16.79
N ILE A 322 -11.50 4.38 17.95
CA ILE A 322 -10.54 3.28 18.07
C ILE A 322 -11.19 1.95 17.66
N ALA A 323 -12.39 1.65 18.13
CA ALA A 323 -13.10 0.43 17.75
C ALA A 323 -13.40 0.39 16.24
N GLY A 324 -13.87 1.50 15.67
CA GLY A 324 -14.12 1.62 14.23
C GLY A 324 -12.86 1.43 13.41
N GLN A 325 -11.72 2.02 13.83
CA GLN A 325 -10.44 1.89 13.16
C GLN A 325 -9.89 0.45 13.22
N PHE A 326 -10.11 -0.25 14.33
CA PHE A 326 -9.78 -1.67 14.45
C PHE A 326 -10.60 -2.53 13.49
N ILE A 327 -11.93 -2.32 13.42
CA ILE A 327 -12.83 -3.02 12.50
C ILE A 327 -12.45 -2.74 11.05
N ASN A 328 -12.14 -1.48 10.73
CA ASN A 328 -11.67 -1.07 9.41
C ASN A 328 -10.39 -1.82 9.02
N GLY A 329 -9.38 -1.82 9.90
CA GLY A 329 -8.14 -2.56 9.69
C GLY A 329 -8.37 -4.05 9.49
N LEU A 330 -9.20 -4.67 10.34
CA LEU A 330 -9.54 -6.09 10.23
C LEU A 330 -10.15 -6.42 8.85
N ALA A 331 -11.06 -5.58 8.36
CA ALA A 331 -11.64 -5.75 7.03
C ALA A 331 -10.62 -5.60 5.89
N TRP A 332 -9.69 -4.64 5.99
CA TRP A 332 -8.58 -4.49 5.03
C TRP A 332 -7.68 -5.72 4.99
N GLY A 333 -7.42 -6.37 6.14
CA GLY A 333 -6.67 -7.62 6.22
C GLY A 333 -7.28 -8.78 5.44
N PHE A 334 -8.59 -8.76 5.19
CA PHE A 334 -9.28 -9.72 4.32
C PHE A 334 -9.31 -9.27 2.87
N MET A 335 -9.45 -7.97 2.61
CA MET A 335 -9.74 -7.43 1.29
C MET A 335 -8.59 -7.65 0.30
N GLU A 336 -7.35 -7.29 0.67
CA GLU A 336 -6.20 -7.40 -0.23
C GLU A 336 -5.95 -8.83 -0.73
N PRO A 337 -5.84 -9.85 0.15
CA PRO A 337 -5.58 -11.21 -0.31
C PRO A 337 -6.77 -11.80 -1.08
N THR A 338 -8.01 -11.49 -0.68
CA THR A 338 -9.22 -11.93 -1.41
C THR A 338 -9.20 -11.41 -2.84
N GLN A 339 -8.94 -10.11 -3.03
CA GLN A 339 -8.90 -9.49 -4.35
C GLN A 339 -7.78 -10.06 -5.22
N ALA A 340 -6.59 -10.22 -4.65
CA ALA A 340 -5.44 -10.77 -5.37
C ALA A 340 -5.70 -12.20 -5.87
N ILE A 341 -6.25 -13.06 -5.03
CA ILE A 341 -6.58 -14.45 -5.37
C ILE A 341 -7.65 -14.48 -6.45
N LEU A 342 -8.73 -13.72 -6.29
CA LEU A 342 -9.82 -13.72 -7.27
C LEU A 342 -9.40 -13.22 -8.64
N VAL A 343 -8.57 -12.19 -8.73
CA VAL A 343 -8.03 -11.72 -10.01
C VAL A 343 -7.16 -12.80 -10.64
N GLN A 344 -6.32 -13.50 -9.86
CA GLN A 344 -5.47 -14.58 -10.37
C GLN A 344 -6.29 -15.77 -10.87
N GLU A 345 -7.28 -16.23 -10.11
CA GLU A 345 -8.11 -17.39 -10.47
C GLU A 345 -9.03 -17.13 -11.67
N ARG A 346 -9.51 -15.89 -11.84
CA ARG A 346 -10.46 -15.54 -12.90
C ARG A 346 -9.77 -15.05 -14.18
N THR A 347 -8.44 -14.95 -14.20
CA THR A 347 -7.67 -14.49 -15.34
C THR A 347 -6.99 -15.66 -16.04
N PRO A 348 -7.19 -15.84 -17.36
CA PRO A 348 -6.42 -16.81 -18.14
C PRO A 348 -4.92 -16.55 -18.02
N MET A 349 -4.10 -17.60 -17.88
CA MET A 349 -2.64 -17.50 -17.68
C MET A 349 -1.94 -16.66 -18.75
N THR A 350 -2.44 -16.67 -19.99
CA THR A 350 -1.91 -15.90 -21.12
C THR A 350 -2.05 -14.39 -20.97
N HIS A 351 -2.98 -13.92 -20.13
CA HIS A 351 -3.27 -12.50 -19.91
C HIS A 351 -3.01 -12.05 -18.46
N LEU A 352 -2.55 -12.97 -17.58
CA LEU A 352 -2.46 -12.73 -16.13
C LEU A 352 -1.63 -11.48 -15.79
N GLY A 353 -0.43 -11.33 -16.37
CA GLY A 353 0.42 -10.18 -16.10
C GLY A 353 -0.21 -8.84 -16.54
N ARG A 354 -0.89 -8.83 -17.69
CA ARG A 354 -1.54 -7.63 -18.24
C ARG A 354 -2.76 -7.21 -17.42
N VAL A 355 -3.59 -8.19 -17.01
CA VAL A 355 -4.77 -7.95 -16.17
C VAL A 355 -4.35 -7.49 -14.77
N MET A 356 -3.38 -8.17 -14.14
CA MET A 356 -2.85 -7.77 -12.83
C MET A 356 -2.23 -6.36 -12.87
N GLY A 357 -1.49 -6.04 -13.92
CA GLY A 357 -0.92 -4.70 -14.13
C GLY A 357 -2.01 -3.63 -14.26
N PHE A 358 -3.03 -3.87 -15.09
CA PHE A 358 -4.15 -2.95 -15.25
C PHE A 358 -4.95 -2.76 -13.96
N VAL A 359 -5.31 -3.85 -13.27
CA VAL A 359 -6.07 -3.79 -12.02
C VAL A 359 -5.29 -3.00 -10.95
N ARG A 360 -4.01 -3.30 -10.76
CA ARG A 360 -3.16 -2.55 -9.81
C ARG A 360 -3.05 -1.07 -10.16
N LEU A 361 -2.80 -0.75 -11.43
CA LEU A 361 -2.72 0.63 -11.88
C LEU A 361 -4.03 1.38 -11.61
N GLY A 362 -5.17 0.76 -11.96
CA GLY A 362 -6.49 1.37 -11.75
C GLY A 362 -6.80 1.61 -10.29
N LEU A 363 -6.57 0.61 -9.42
CA LEU A 363 -6.84 0.74 -7.99
C LEU A 363 -5.94 1.78 -7.31
N ASN A 364 -4.63 1.78 -7.62
CA ASN A 364 -3.70 2.76 -7.07
C ASN A 364 -4.00 4.20 -7.55
N SER A 365 -4.59 4.36 -8.74
CA SER A 365 -4.95 5.66 -9.28
C SER A 365 -6.34 6.12 -8.83
N ALA A 366 -7.18 5.23 -8.31
CA ALA A 366 -8.57 5.54 -7.97
C ALA A 366 -8.70 6.68 -6.96
N GLY A 367 -7.82 6.72 -5.95
CA GLY A 367 -7.83 7.73 -4.89
C GLY A 367 -7.33 9.12 -5.30
N VAL A 368 -6.68 9.27 -6.47
CA VAL A 368 -6.03 10.55 -6.85
C VAL A 368 -7.04 11.68 -7.03
N ILE A 369 -8.15 11.43 -7.71
CA ILE A 369 -9.20 12.45 -7.92
C ILE A 369 -9.87 12.84 -6.60
N PRO A 370 -10.36 11.90 -5.77
CA PRO A 370 -10.93 12.24 -4.46
C PRO A 370 -9.96 12.96 -3.54
N LEU A 371 -8.69 12.58 -3.53
CA LEU A 371 -7.64 13.27 -2.78
C LEU A 371 -7.56 14.76 -3.14
N ALA A 372 -7.69 15.11 -4.43
CA ALA A 372 -7.66 16.49 -4.91
C ALA A 372 -8.99 17.23 -4.67
N VAL A 373 -10.12 16.53 -4.71
CA VAL A 373 -11.48 17.13 -4.61
C VAL A 373 -11.95 17.23 -3.16
N ALA A 374 -11.53 16.31 -2.28
CA ALA A 374 -11.98 16.25 -0.90
C ALA A 374 -11.76 17.55 -0.10
N PRO A 375 -10.67 18.33 -0.26
CA PRO A 375 -10.52 19.61 0.42
C PRO A 375 -11.65 20.61 0.11
N PHE A 376 -12.08 20.71 -1.15
CA PHE A 376 -13.18 21.59 -1.55
C PHE A 376 -14.51 21.15 -0.93
N LEU A 377 -14.76 19.83 -0.87
CA LEU A 377 -15.93 19.30 -0.22
C LEU A 377 -15.88 19.50 1.30
N ALA A 378 -14.69 19.38 1.91
CA ALA A 378 -14.51 19.58 3.34
C ALA A 378 -14.72 21.04 3.75
N GLU A 379 -14.34 22.00 2.91
CA GLU A 379 -14.61 23.42 3.12
C GLU A 379 -16.13 23.73 3.07
N ALA A 380 -16.86 23.10 2.15
CA ALA A 380 -18.29 23.31 1.98
C ALA A 380 -19.16 22.57 3.01
N PHE A 381 -18.81 21.32 3.36
CA PHE A 381 -19.64 20.41 4.15
C PHE A 381 -19.03 20.04 5.50
N GLY A 382 -17.76 20.34 5.74
CA GLY A 382 -16.99 19.93 6.90
C GLY A 382 -16.33 18.56 6.74
N VAL A 383 -15.17 18.39 7.38
CA VAL A 383 -14.30 17.20 7.27
C VAL A 383 -15.03 15.90 7.60
N GLN A 384 -15.72 15.88 8.75
CA GLN A 384 -16.41 14.68 9.24
C GLN A 384 -17.50 14.20 8.28
N ARG A 385 -18.32 15.11 7.74
CA ARG A 385 -19.43 14.75 6.84
C ARG A 385 -18.92 14.19 5.51
N VAL A 386 -17.83 14.73 5.01
CA VAL A 386 -17.21 14.24 3.77
C VAL A 386 -16.66 12.84 3.96
N LEU A 387 -15.92 12.58 5.03
CA LEU A 387 -15.41 11.25 5.36
C LEU A 387 -16.51 10.24 5.62
N PHE A 388 -17.57 10.66 6.34
CA PHE A 388 -18.74 9.82 6.58
C PHE A 388 -19.47 9.46 5.27
N GLY A 389 -19.67 10.45 4.39
CA GLY A 389 -20.26 10.24 3.06
C GLY A 389 -19.42 9.28 2.21
N ALA A 390 -18.09 9.43 2.20
CA ALA A 390 -17.18 8.51 1.53
C ALA A 390 -17.32 7.07 2.11
N SER A 391 -17.41 6.94 3.43
CA SER A 391 -17.61 5.65 4.09
C SER A 391 -18.95 5.00 3.72
N CYS A 392 -20.03 5.79 3.62
CA CYS A 392 -21.32 5.32 3.14
C CYS A 392 -21.24 4.79 1.70
N ILE A 393 -20.51 5.49 0.81
CA ILE A 393 -20.33 5.04 -0.57
C ILE A 393 -19.61 3.69 -0.60
N ILE A 394 -18.53 3.52 0.19
CA ILE A 394 -17.80 2.24 0.28
C ILE A 394 -18.74 1.11 0.74
N ALA A 395 -19.51 1.34 1.81
CA ALA A 395 -20.46 0.35 2.34
C ALA A 395 -21.55 0.00 1.32
N LEU A 396 -22.11 1.01 0.64
CA LEU A 396 -23.14 0.83 -0.37
C LEU A 396 -22.64 0.09 -1.60
N VAL A 397 -21.43 0.37 -2.08
CA VAL A 397 -20.81 -0.35 -3.21
C VAL A 397 -20.66 -1.83 -2.86
N GLY A 398 -20.17 -2.16 -1.64
CA GLY A 398 -20.07 -3.54 -1.18
C GLY A 398 -21.43 -4.23 -1.05
N GLY A 399 -22.39 -3.56 -0.39
CA GLY A 399 -23.74 -4.11 -0.15
C GLY A 399 -24.59 -4.27 -1.42
N PHE A 400 -24.65 -3.25 -2.27
CA PHE A 400 -25.46 -3.26 -3.50
C PHE A 400 -24.97 -4.30 -4.50
N SER A 401 -23.65 -4.39 -4.70
CA SER A 401 -23.07 -5.40 -5.59
C SER A 401 -23.32 -6.82 -5.08
N SER A 402 -23.38 -7.03 -3.77
CA SER A 402 -23.74 -8.32 -3.15
C SER A 402 -25.20 -8.73 -3.43
N ILE A 403 -26.13 -7.76 -3.34
CA ILE A 403 -27.57 -7.99 -3.59
C ILE A 403 -27.82 -8.30 -5.07
N MET A 404 -27.24 -7.55 -5.99
CA MET A 404 -27.38 -7.78 -7.45
C MET A 404 -26.93 -9.18 -7.84
N ARG A 405 -25.84 -9.68 -7.29
CA ARG A 405 -25.35 -11.03 -7.58
C ARG A 405 -26.27 -12.11 -7.03
N SER A 406 -26.82 -11.92 -5.83
CA SER A 406 -27.78 -12.86 -5.22
C SER A 406 -29.04 -13.01 -6.08
N GLY A 407 -29.52 -11.93 -6.70
CA GLY A 407 -30.63 -11.91 -7.64
C GLY A 407 -30.33 -12.72 -8.90
N HIS A 408 -29.16 -12.54 -9.53
CA HIS A 408 -28.78 -13.30 -10.72
C HIS A 408 -28.63 -14.82 -10.48
N LEU A 409 -28.14 -15.21 -9.32
CA LEU A 409 -28.02 -16.63 -8.97
C LEU A 409 -29.40 -17.29 -8.70
N ARG A 410 -30.38 -16.56 -8.19
CA ARG A 410 -31.75 -17.03 -8.03
C ARG A 410 -32.43 -17.22 -9.39
N VAL A 411 -32.29 -16.27 -10.30
CA VAL A 411 -32.88 -16.37 -11.67
C VAL A 411 -32.29 -17.55 -12.44
N ARG A 412 -30.98 -17.79 -12.38
CA ARG A 412 -30.37 -18.98 -13.03
C ARG A 412 -30.82 -20.31 -12.43
N ARG A 413 -31.08 -20.36 -11.10
CA ARG A 413 -31.59 -21.60 -10.47
C ARG A 413 -33.05 -21.91 -10.82
N THR A 414 -33.87 -20.90 -11.13
CA THR A 414 -35.23 -21.07 -11.60
C THR A 414 -35.27 -21.55 -13.07
N GLN A 415 -34.40 -21.01 -13.92
CA GLN A 415 -34.32 -21.42 -15.33
C GLN A 415 -33.72 -22.83 -15.57
N VAL A 416 -33.03 -23.41 -14.60
CA VAL A 416 -32.49 -24.80 -14.69
C VAL A 416 -33.47 -25.80 -14.09
N LYS A 417 -34.58 -25.35 -13.48
CA LYS A 417 -35.65 -26.22 -12.93
C LYS A 417 -36.90 -26.29 -13.80
N GLU A 418 -36.95 -25.49 -14.85
CA GLU A 418 -37.87 -25.62 -16.00
C GLU A 418 -37.19 -26.36 -17.17
#